data_52ecbac0c14773b73751ea74cfefe335
#
_entry.id   52ecbac0c14773b73751ea74cfefe335
#
_cell.length_a   1.000
_cell.length_b   1.000
_cell.length_c   1.000
_cell.angle_alpha   90.00
_cell.angle_beta   90.00
_cell.angle_gamma   90.00
#
_symmetry.space_group_name_H-M   'P 1'
#
loop_
_entity.id
_entity.type
_entity.pdbx_description
1 polymer ?
#
loop_
_entity_poly.entity_id
_entity_poly.type
_entity_poly.pdbx_seq_one_letter_code
_entity_poly.pdbx_strand_id
1 'polypeptide(L)'
;FQLIAAMNPCKCGWYGTPRCVCSPAAVQQYIHRLSGPLMDRIDLQVAVQPVSYAALAARGERTEETSAAIRARVLAARERQRDRLRDLGIRVNADIPPAHMADCCPVDAAGQDMLAAAFDRLGLTARAYDRLLRVARTVADLAGADVIGAPHIAEALSYRTVDRMG
;
A
#
# COMPACT_ATOMS: atom_id res chain seq x y z
N PHE A 1 -16.99 5.38 -2.02
CA PHE A 1 -16.45 5.98 -0.78
C PHE A 1 -15.02 5.53 -0.53
N GLN A 2 -14.24 6.28 0.25
CA GLN A 2 -12.89 5.93 0.69
C GLN A 2 -12.93 5.60 2.18
N LEU A 3 -12.36 4.45 2.58
CA LEU A 3 -12.20 4.06 3.98
C LEU A 3 -10.76 4.34 4.42
N ILE A 4 -10.61 5.12 5.48
CA ILE A 4 -9.34 5.30 6.21
C ILE A 4 -9.58 4.85 7.64
N ALA A 5 -8.81 3.88 8.12
CA ALA A 5 -8.93 3.32 9.45
C ALA A 5 -7.57 3.30 10.15
N ALA A 6 -7.58 3.39 11.47
CA ALA A 6 -6.40 3.21 12.30
C ALA A 6 -6.73 2.27 13.45
N MET A 7 -5.76 1.44 13.84
CA MET A 7 -5.88 0.55 14.99
C MET A 7 -4.57 0.48 15.76
N ASN A 8 -4.65 0.17 17.03
CA ASN A 8 -3.48 -0.15 17.82
C ASN A 8 -2.94 -1.56 17.48
N PRO A 9 -1.64 -1.83 17.67
CA PRO A 9 -1.06 -3.13 17.38
C PRO A 9 -1.47 -4.23 18.39
N CYS A 10 -2.00 -3.86 19.56
CA CYS A 10 -2.53 -4.77 20.58
C CYS A 10 -3.46 -4.01 21.54
N LYS A 11 -4.09 -4.71 22.48
CA LYS A 11 -5.02 -4.11 23.47
C LYS A 11 -4.38 -2.99 24.30
N CYS A 12 -3.11 -3.12 24.71
CA CYS A 12 -2.42 -2.07 25.48
C CYS A 12 -1.79 -0.99 24.60
N GLY A 13 -1.73 -1.17 23.26
CA GLY A 13 -1.18 -0.20 22.31
C GLY A 13 0.34 -0.20 22.17
N TRP A 14 1.07 -1.04 22.94
CA TRP A 14 2.53 -0.97 23.04
C TRP A 14 3.26 -2.18 22.45
N TYR A 15 2.61 -2.99 21.63
CA TYR A 15 3.24 -4.16 21.03
C TYR A 15 4.55 -3.80 20.31
N GLY A 16 5.58 -4.63 20.47
CA GLY A 16 6.91 -4.38 19.92
C GLY A 16 7.79 -3.45 20.79
N THR A 17 7.30 -2.98 21.94
CA THR A 17 8.06 -2.18 22.89
C THR A 17 8.15 -2.86 24.27
N PRO A 18 9.14 -2.51 25.13
CA PRO A 18 9.23 -3.02 26.52
C PRO A 18 8.01 -2.68 27.40
N ARG A 19 7.16 -1.75 26.97
CA ARG A 19 5.93 -1.37 27.68
C ARG A 19 4.77 -2.31 27.45
N CYS A 20 4.89 -3.23 26.48
CA CYS A 20 3.80 -4.14 26.16
C CYS A 20 3.63 -5.17 27.27
N VAL A 21 2.42 -5.23 27.83
CA VAL A 21 2.02 -6.20 28.88
C VAL A 21 1.12 -7.31 28.33
N CYS A 22 0.88 -7.35 27.02
CA CYS A 22 0.05 -8.38 26.40
C CYS A 22 0.86 -9.66 26.19
N SER A 23 0.27 -10.80 26.52
CA SER A 23 0.83 -12.10 26.10
C SER A 23 0.76 -12.28 24.58
N PRO A 24 1.64 -13.08 23.95
CA PRO A 24 1.56 -13.36 22.51
C PRO A 24 0.16 -13.84 22.08
N ALA A 25 -0.46 -14.72 22.85
CA ALA A 25 -1.81 -15.21 22.57
C ALA A 25 -2.88 -14.08 22.58
N ALA A 26 -2.75 -13.11 23.51
CA ALA A 26 -3.65 -11.98 23.59
C ALA A 26 -3.47 -11.02 22.39
N VAL A 27 -2.25 -10.87 21.88
CA VAL A 27 -1.95 -10.08 20.66
C VAL A 27 -2.57 -10.77 19.46
N GLN A 28 -2.34 -12.07 19.28
CA GLN A 28 -2.92 -12.86 18.19
C GLN A 28 -4.46 -12.78 18.22
N GLN A 29 -5.09 -13.01 19.35
CA GLN A 29 -6.55 -12.90 19.49
C GLN A 29 -7.08 -11.51 19.16
N TYR A 30 -6.30 -10.45 19.42
CA TYR A 30 -6.67 -9.09 19.08
C TYR A 30 -6.60 -8.84 17.56
N ILE A 31 -5.53 -9.29 16.91
CA ILE A 31 -5.33 -9.15 15.46
C ILE A 31 -6.35 -10.00 14.69
N HIS A 32 -6.63 -11.22 15.13
CA HIS A 32 -7.63 -12.09 14.49
C HIS A 32 -9.08 -11.59 14.54
N ARG A 33 -9.36 -10.47 15.24
CA ARG A 33 -10.65 -9.78 15.11
C ARG A 33 -10.85 -9.15 13.74
N LEU A 34 -9.76 -8.85 13.04
CA LEU A 34 -9.81 -8.47 11.64
C LEU A 34 -9.86 -9.75 10.80
N SER A 35 -10.99 -9.98 10.14
CA SER A 35 -11.12 -11.15 9.29
C SER A 35 -10.21 -11.05 8.05
N GLY A 36 -9.64 -12.17 7.61
CA GLY A 36 -8.87 -12.25 6.37
C GLY A 36 -9.61 -11.60 5.19
N PRO A 37 -10.89 -11.92 4.94
CA PRO A 37 -11.67 -11.27 3.89
C PRO A 37 -11.79 -9.74 4.00
N LEU A 38 -11.74 -9.17 5.21
CA LEU A 38 -11.71 -7.72 5.38
C LEU A 38 -10.33 -7.16 5.00
N MET A 39 -9.25 -7.80 5.50
CA MET A 39 -7.88 -7.40 5.20
C MET A 39 -7.58 -7.47 3.70
N ASP A 40 -8.09 -8.49 3.01
CA ASP A 40 -8.01 -8.60 1.56
C ASP A 40 -8.71 -7.46 0.80
N ARG A 41 -9.63 -6.74 1.45
CA ARG A 41 -10.32 -5.60 0.85
C ARG A 41 -9.64 -4.26 1.12
N ILE A 42 -8.66 -4.21 2.00
CA ILE A 42 -7.87 -3.01 2.28
C ILE A 42 -6.66 -3.00 1.36
N ASP A 43 -6.55 -1.95 0.54
CA ASP A 43 -5.50 -1.86 -0.49
C ASP A 43 -4.12 -1.52 0.10
N LEU A 44 -4.08 -0.69 1.14
CA LEU A 44 -2.85 -0.20 1.75
C LEU A 44 -2.89 -0.43 3.27
N GLN A 45 -1.87 -1.10 3.78
CA GLN A 45 -1.67 -1.35 5.21
C GLN A 45 -0.32 -0.75 5.60
N VAL A 46 -0.34 0.23 6.51
CA VAL A 46 0.87 0.97 6.89
C VAL A 46 1.12 0.81 8.38
N ALA A 47 2.30 0.29 8.74
CA ALA A 47 2.76 0.25 10.12
C ALA A 47 3.38 1.60 10.50
N VAL A 48 2.71 2.34 11.40
CA VAL A 48 3.21 3.62 11.90
C VAL A 48 4.14 3.36 13.08
N GLN A 49 5.40 3.81 12.97
CA GLN A 49 6.40 3.67 14.02
C GLN A 49 6.28 4.79 15.06
N PRO A 50 6.60 4.50 16.35
CA PRO A 50 6.69 5.52 17.38
C PRO A 50 7.74 6.59 17.03
N VAL A 51 7.42 7.86 17.27
CA VAL A 51 8.36 8.96 17.06
C VAL A 51 9.28 9.08 18.27
N SER A 52 10.60 9.15 18.05
CA SER A 52 11.58 9.36 19.12
C SER A 52 11.54 10.81 19.66
N TYR A 53 11.97 10.98 20.92
CA TYR A 53 12.09 12.33 21.51
C TYR A 53 13.02 13.23 20.68
N ALA A 54 14.14 12.71 20.19
CA ALA A 54 15.07 13.47 19.35
C ALA A 54 14.40 13.96 18.05
N ALA A 55 13.57 13.13 17.42
CA ALA A 55 12.82 13.51 16.24
C ALA A 55 11.72 14.55 16.54
N LEU A 56 11.13 14.52 17.75
CA LEU A 56 10.17 15.54 18.18
C LEU A 56 10.86 16.87 18.52
N ALA A 57 12.03 16.83 19.17
CA ALA A 57 12.81 18.02 19.52
C ALA A 57 13.36 18.74 18.28
N ALA A 58 13.70 18.00 17.23
CA ALA A 58 14.15 18.55 15.93
C ALA A 58 12.98 19.09 15.06
N ARG A 59 11.76 19.18 15.59
CA ARG A 59 10.62 19.80 14.89
C ARG A 59 10.92 21.26 14.57
N GLY A 60 10.96 21.59 13.29
CA GLY A 60 11.29 22.94 12.79
C GLY A 60 12.67 23.04 12.11
N GLU A 61 13.58 22.10 12.35
CA GLU A 61 14.85 22.00 11.63
C GLU A 61 14.76 21.05 10.40
N ARG A 62 13.71 20.24 10.32
CA ARG A 62 13.49 19.32 9.20
C ARG A 62 12.87 20.06 8.02
N THR A 63 13.52 19.97 6.89
CA THR A 63 12.94 20.28 5.58
C THR A 63 11.94 19.17 5.21
N GLU A 64 10.80 19.13 5.90
CA GLU A 64 9.72 18.21 5.54
C GLU A 64 9.10 18.65 4.21
N GLU A 65 8.71 17.66 3.38
CA GLU A 65 8.04 17.95 2.12
C GLU A 65 6.72 18.72 2.38
N THR A 66 6.53 19.85 1.70
CA THR A 66 5.34 20.68 1.89
C THR A 66 4.08 20.04 1.32
N SER A 67 2.92 20.33 1.89
CA SER A 67 1.63 19.89 1.33
C SER A 67 1.42 20.36 -0.12
N ALA A 68 2.02 21.49 -0.50
CA ALA A 68 1.96 22.00 -1.87
C ALA A 68 2.76 21.10 -2.83
N ALA A 69 3.96 20.65 -2.46
CA ALA A 69 4.78 19.73 -3.23
C ALA A 69 4.10 18.36 -3.40
N ILE A 70 3.54 17.81 -2.29
CA ILE A 70 2.77 16.57 -2.32
C ILE A 70 1.56 16.71 -3.25
N ARG A 71 0.81 17.81 -3.14
CA ARG A 71 -0.35 18.07 -4.00
C ARG A 71 0.04 18.12 -5.47
N ALA A 72 1.14 18.80 -5.84
CA ALA A 72 1.60 18.89 -7.22
C ALA A 72 1.90 17.50 -7.80
N ARG A 73 2.61 16.64 -7.05
CA ARG A 73 2.91 15.26 -7.43
C ARG A 73 1.64 14.41 -7.61
N VAL A 74 0.68 14.54 -6.68
CA VAL A 74 -0.60 13.84 -6.78
C VAL A 74 -1.41 14.29 -7.98
N LEU A 75 -1.45 15.60 -8.28
CA LEU A 75 -2.16 16.12 -9.45
C LEU A 75 -1.55 15.60 -10.75
N ALA A 76 -0.22 15.59 -10.88
CA ALA A 76 0.46 15.04 -12.06
C ALA A 76 0.12 13.55 -12.26
N ALA A 77 0.15 12.74 -11.20
CA ALA A 77 -0.26 11.34 -11.26
C ALA A 77 -1.74 11.18 -11.69
N ARG A 78 -2.63 12.03 -11.18
CA ARG A 78 -4.05 12.05 -11.56
C ARG A 78 -4.29 12.43 -13.01
N GLU A 79 -3.48 13.31 -13.57
CA GLU A 79 -3.54 13.64 -15.00
C GLU A 79 -3.16 12.44 -15.86
N ARG A 80 -2.06 11.75 -15.54
CA ARG A 80 -1.67 10.50 -16.21
C ARG A 80 -2.77 9.44 -16.15
N GLN A 81 -3.43 9.27 -15.00
CA GLN A 81 -4.56 8.34 -14.87
C GLN A 81 -5.72 8.74 -15.79
N ARG A 82 -6.12 10.00 -15.80
CA ARG A 82 -7.23 10.50 -16.65
C ARG A 82 -6.95 10.30 -18.13
N ASP A 83 -5.71 10.55 -18.55
CA ASP A 83 -5.34 10.39 -19.95
C ASP A 83 -5.35 8.93 -20.38
N ARG A 84 -4.74 8.04 -19.59
CA ARG A 84 -4.70 6.60 -19.85
C ARG A 84 -6.10 5.95 -19.82
N LEU A 85 -6.98 6.39 -18.93
CA LEU A 85 -8.28 5.77 -18.66
C LEU A 85 -9.45 6.46 -19.35
N ARG A 86 -9.17 7.47 -20.19
CA ARG A 86 -10.19 8.31 -20.86
C ARG A 86 -11.20 7.49 -21.64
N ASP A 87 -10.73 6.59 -22.49
CA ASP A 87 -11.57 5.79 -23.38
C ASP A 87 -12.44 4.76 -22.64
N LEU A 88 -12.06 4.40 -21.41
CA LEU A 88 -12.84 3.53 -20.54
C LEU A 88 -13.88 4.30 -19.70
N GLY A 89 -13.88 5.62 -19.74
CA GLY A 89 -14.78 6.46 -18.93
C GLY A 89 -14.53 6.41 -17.43
N ILE A 90 -13.37 5.88 -16.98
CA ILE A 90 -12.96 5.80 -15.57
C ILE A 90 -11.88 6.83 -15.25
N ARG A 91 -11.76 7.18 -13.95
CA ARG A 91 -10.94 8.33 -13.54
C ARG A 91 -9.72 7.94 -12.69
N VAL A 92 -9.72 6.75 -12.11
CA VAL A 92 -8.71 6.32 -11.15
C VAL A 92 -8.36 4.86 -11.33
N ASN A 93 -7.13 4.49 -11.01
CA ASN A 93 -6.65 3.10 -11.13
C ASN A 93 -7.47 2.10 -10.30
N ALA A 94 -8.05 2.53 -9.18
CA ALA A 94 -8.88 1.67 -8.33
C ALA A 94 -10.11 1.11 -9.07
N ASP A 95 -10.61 1.82 -10.08
CA ASP A 95 -11.81 1.47 -10.83
C ASP A 95 -11.51 0.65 -12.10
N ILE A 96 -10.23 0.35 -12.41
CA ILE A 96 -9.87 -0.46 -13.59
C ILE A 96 -10.53 -1.84 -13.47
N PRO A 97 -11.38 -2.24 -14.45
CA PRO A 97 -11.99 -3.56 -14.44
C PRO A 97 -10.93 -4.64 -14.67
N PRO A 98 -11.12 -5.87 -14.16
CA PRO A 98 -10.19 -6.99 -14.38
C PRO A 98 -9.88 -7.25 -15.84
N ALA A 99 -10.86 -7.07 -16.73
CA ALA A 99 -10.71 -7.28 -18.19
C ALA A 99 -9.70 -6.30 -18.84
N HIS A 100 -9.45 -5.15 -18.23
CA HIS A 100 -8.56 -4.11 -18.76
C HIS A 100 -7.24 -3.98 -17.98
N MET A 101 -6.97 -4.91 -17.05
CA MET A 101 -5.75 -4.84 -16.23
C MET A 101 -4.48 -4.94 -17.06
N ALA A 102 -4.44 -5.83 -18.05
CA ALA A 102 -3.26 -6.01 -18.90
C ALA A 102 -2.92 -4.74 -19.71
N ASP A 103 -3.95 -4.08 -20.25
CA ASP A 103 -3.79 -2.88 -21.10
C ASP A 103 -3.44 -1.64 -20.27
N CYS A 104 -4.09 -1.48 -19.09
CA CYS A 104 -3.93 -0.30 -18.25
C CYS A 104 -2.73 -0.39 -17.30
N CYS A 105 -2.24 -1.59 -17.02
CA CYS A 105 -1.17 -1.86 -16.07
C CYS A 105 -0.03 -2.66 -16.72
N PRO A 106 0.62 -2.16 -17.81
CA PRO A 106 1.72 -2.89 -18.43
C PRO A 106 2.87 -3.03 -17.44
N VAL A 107 3.43 -4.24 -17.34
CA VAL A 107 4.51 -4.62 -16.44
C VAL A 107 5.71 -5.07 -17.25
N ASP A 108 6.91 -4.58 -16.94
CA ASP A 108 8.15 -5.04 -17.57
C ASP A 108 8.56 -6.45 -17.11
N ALA A 109 9.55 -7.05 -17.78
CA ALA A 109 9.99 -8.40 -17.47
C ALA A 109 10.44 -8.57 -16.01
N ALA A 110 11.21 -7.62 -15.46
CA ALA A 110 11.68 -7.66 -14.08
C ALA A 110 10.53 -7.54 -13.08
N GLY A 111 9.53 -6.72 -13.38
CA GLY A 111 8.30 -6.60 -12.60
C GLY A 111 7.48 -7.89 -12.63
N GLN A 112 7.38 -8.55 -13.80
CA GLN A 112 6.67 -9.82 -13.94
C GLN A 112 7.35 -10.94 -13.12
N ASP A 113 8.67 -11.04 -13.17
CA ASP A 113 9.43 -12.01 -12.36
C ASP A 113 9.19 -11.80 -10.86
N MET A 114 9.20 -10.53 -10.42
CA MET A 114 8.92 -10.19 -9.02
C MET A 114 7.47 -10.51 -8.62
N LEU A 115 6.49 -10.25 -9.49
CA LEU A 115 5.09 -10.59 -9.27
C LEU A 115 4.88 -12.10 -9.15
N ALA A 116 5.48 -12.89 -10.04
CA ALA A 116 5.42 -14.35 -10.00
C ALA A 116 5.99 -14.90 -8.68
N ALA A 117 7.20 -14.45 -8.30
CA ALA A 117 7.81 -14.83 -7.04
C ALA A 117 6.98 -14.43 -5.81
N ALA A 118 6.34 -13.25 -5.84
CA ALA A 118 5.46 -12.78 -4.76
C ALA A 118 4.17 -13.59 -4.70
N PHE A 119 3.57 -13.93 -5.86
CA PHE A 119 2.36 -14.72 -5.95
C PHE A 119 2.54 -16.09 -5.28
N ASP A 120 3.60 -16.81 -5.65
CA ASP A 120 3.90 -18.13 -5.10
C ASP A 120 4.26 -18.07 -3.61
N ARG A 121 5.13 -17.13 -3.21
CA ARG A 121 5.63 -17.04 -1.83
C ARG A 121 4.59 -16.55 -0.83
N LEU A 122 3.67 -15.68 -1.25
CA LEU A 122 2.66 -15.07 -0.39
C LEU A 122 1.29 -15.74 -0.52
N GLY A 123 1.11 -16.68 -1.45
CA GLY A 123 -0.17 -17.34 -1.70
C GLY A 123 -1.25 -16.34 -2.10
N LEU A 124 -0.94 -15.37 -2.98
CA LEU A 124 -1.87 -14.32 -3.35
C LEU A 124 -3.08 -14.89 -4.07
N THR A 125 -4.27 -14.42 -3.70
CA THR A 125 -5.49 -14.68 -4.47
C THR A 125 -5.51 -13.83 -5.74
N ALA A 126 -6.31 -14.23 -6.76
CA ALA A 126 -6.49 -13.40 -7.96
C ALA A 126 -6.96 -11.97 -7.63
N ARG A 127 -7.85 -11.82 -6.63
CA ARG A 127 -8.30 -10.50 -6.17
C ARG A 127 -7.16 -9.69 -5.54
N ALA A 128 -6.30 -10.33 -4.76
CA ALA A 128 -5.14 -9.70 -4.15
C ALA A 128 -4.12 -9.26 -5.22
N TYR A 129 -3.94 -10.07 -6.26
CA TYR A 129 -3.10 -9.75 -7.41
C TYR A 129 -3.58 -8.50 -8.16
N ASP A 130 -4.87 -8.43 -8.52
CA ASP A 130 -5.44 -7.26 -9.21
C ASP A 130 -5.28 -5.98 -8.38
N ARG A 131 -5.48 -6.06 -7.06
CA ARG A 131 -5.29 -4.92 -6.16
C ARG A 131 -3.84 -4.47 -6.09
N LEU A 132 -2.92 -5.43 -5.97
CA LEU A 132 -1.49 -5.15 -6.00
C LEU A 132 -1.09 -4.41 -7.27
N LEU A 133 -1.58 -4.85 -8.43
CA LEU A 133 -1.32 -4.18 -9.72
C LEU A 133 -1.87 -2.75 -9.76
N ARG A 134 -3.08 -2.50 -9.25
CA ARG A 134 -3.63 -1.13 -9.19
C ARG A 134 -2.81 -0.21 -8.29
N VAL A 135 -2.31 -0.73 -7.16
CA VAL A 135 -1.40 0.02 -6.27
C VAL A 135 -0.07 0.27 -6.98
N ALA A 136 0.55 -0.76 -7.57
CA ALA A 136 1.80 -0.63 -8.32
C ALA A 136 1.68 0.35 -9.49
N ARG A 137 0.53 0.35 -10.22
CA ARG A 137 0.25 1.34 -11.26
C ARG A 137 0.21 2.75 -10.68
N THR A 138 -0.37 2.92 -9.51
CA THR A 138 -0.43 4.25 -8.85
C THR A 138 0.96 4.70 -8.40
N VAL A 139 1.80 3.80 -7.88
CA VAL A 139 3.21 4.08 -7.55
C VAL A 139 3.98 4.50 -8.81
N ALA A 140 3.81 3.78 -9.92
CA ALA A 140 4.45 4.12 -11.19
C ALA A 140 3.95 5.47 -11.74
N ASP A 141 2.66 5.80 -11.61
CA ASP A 141 2.13 7.12 -11.99
C ASP A 141 2.75 8.25 -11.17
N LEU A 142 2.93 8.04 -9.85
CA LEU A 142 3.60 8.98 -8.96
C LEU A 142 5.10 9.15 -9.30
N ALA A 143 5.74 8.09 -9.78
CA ALA A 143 7.12 8.11 -10.27
C ALA A 143 7.24 8.67 -11.70
N GLY A 144 6.13 8.93 -12.39
CA GLY A 144 6.10 9.38 -13.77
C GLY A 144 6.42 8.30 -14.81
N ALA A 145 6.36 7.02 -14.44
CA ALA A 145 6.68 5.89 -15.32
C ALA A 145 5.45 5.40 -16.09
N ASP A 146 5.65 5.04 -17.35
CA ASP A 146 4.57 4.50 -18.22
C ASP A 146 4.37 3.00 -18.00
N VAL A 147 5.42 2.27 -17.64
CA VAL A 147 5.43 0.82 -17.38
C VAL A 147 5.71 0.56 -15.91
N ILE A 148 5.07 -0.44 -15.35
CA ILE A 148 5.30 -0.88 -13.98
C ILE A 148 6.56 -1.74 -13.95
N GLY A 149 7.59 -1.29 -13.24
CA GLY A 149 8.83 -2.05 -13.04
C GLY A 149 8.92 -2.66 -11.64
N ALA A 150 9.96 -3.47 -11.42
CA ALA A 150 10.22 -4.12 -10.14
C ALA A 150 10.21 -3.18 -8.91
N PRO A 151 10.74 -1.95 -8.93
CA PRO A 151 10.65 -1.03 -7.79
C PRO A 151 9.21 -0.69 -7.40
N HIS A 152 8.32 -0.50 -8.39
CA HIS A 152 6.92 -0.18 -8.15
C HIS A 152 6.15 -1.35 -7.53
N ILE A 153 6.50 -2.58 -7.95
CA ILE A 153 5.95 -3.82 -7.37
C ILE A 153 6.47 -3.99 -5.93
N ALA A 154 7.77 -3.78 -5.69
CA ALA A 154 8.35 -3.89 -4.35
C ALA A 154 7.68 -2.93 -3.36
N GLU A 155 7.45 -1.68 -3.77
CA GLU A 155 6.75 -0.69 -2.96
C GLU A 155 5.30 -1.11 -2.70
N ALA A 156 4.56 -1.53 -3.73
CA ALA A 156 3.18 -2.00 -3.57
C ALA A 156 3.07 -3.21 -2.63
N LEU A 157 4.05 -4.14 -2.67
CA LEU A 157 4.14 -5.27 -1.75
C LEU A 157 4.41 -4.84 -0.32
N SER A 158 5.17 -3.76 -0.09
CA SER A 158 5.46 -3.25 1.25
C SER A 158 4.20 -2.80 2.01
N TYR A 159 3.16 -2.39 1.30
CA TYR A 159 1.86 -2.02 1.86
C TYR A 159 0.96 -3.20 2.23
N ARG A 160 1.42 -4.43 2.08
CA ARG A 160 0.70 -5.66 2.47
C ARG A 160 1.35 -6.41 3.64
N THR A 161 2.20 -5.76 4.39
CA THR A 161 3.04 -6.37 5.43
C THR A 161 2.30 -6.83 6.68
N VAL A 162 1.06 -6.41 6.92
CA VAL A 162 0.29 -6.82 8.11
C VAL A 162 -0.16 -8.29 8.02
N ASP A 163 -0.23 -8.87 6.82
CA ASP A 163 -0.50 -10.31 6.62
C ASP A 163 0.61 -11.23 7.21
N ARG A 164 1.75 -10.66 7.65
CA ARG A 164 2.91 -11.40 8.19
C ARG A 164 3.03 -11.35 9.72
N MET A 165 2.10 -10.73 10.42
CA MET A 165 2.09 -10.67 11.89
C MET A 165 1.27 -11.84 12.52
N GLY A 166 0.97 -12.87 11.73
CA GLY A 166 0.34 -14.11 12.12
C GLY A 166 1.32 -15.25 12.31
#